data_7f310c9ed15910baa93dcdda0eedcf85
#
_entry.id   7f310c9ed15910baa93dcdda0eedcf85
#
_cell.length_a   1.000
_cell.length_b   1.000
_cell.length_c   1.000
_cell.angle_alpha   90.00
_cell.angle_beta   90.00
_cell.angle_gamma   90.00
#
_symmetry.space_group_name_H-M   'P 1'
#
loop_
_entity.id
_entity.type
_entity.pdbx_description
1 polymer ?
#
loop_
_entity_poly.entity_id
_entity_poly.type
_entity_poly.pdbx_seq_one_letter_code
_entity_poly.pdbx_strand_id
1 'polypeptide(L)'
;MKKVFSTRLLFIIAVALLVSQKMRAQAFDGADDHRVYVGYSHIGKLSGVELGYEEGFNDYLSWGIQANVLFTGDKPDEEGKFLDAYDASFHCNFHWSEVFRLPSRFDVYTGVLAGLKTIGIGCGARYHFSENFGIYAAAHYSPISTFTLSGSRVYYKGEPALSVGLTIGW
;
A
#
# COMPACT_ATOMS: atom_id res chain seq x y z
N MET A 1 5.64 30.32 -23.52
CA MET A 1 5.00 30.83 -22.29
C MET A 1 4.28 29.77 -21.45
N LYS A 2 3.75 28.67 -21.99
CA LYS A 2 2.98 27.65 -21.20
C LYS A 2 3.81 26.82 -20.18
N LYS A 3 5.09 26.55 -20.43
CA LYS A 3 5.94 25.75 -19.52
C LYS A 3 6.31 26.46 -18.20
N VAL A 4 6.48 27.76 -18.22
CA VAL A 4 6.87 28.55 -17.03
C VAL A 4 5.72 28.65 -16.03
N PHE A 5 4.49 28.68 -16.54
CA PHE A 5 3.30 28.73 -15.67
C PHE A 5 3.10 27.42 -14.90
N SER A 6 3.38 26.28 -15.53
CA SER A 6 3.30 24.95 -14.90
C SER A 6 4.30 24.78 -13.77
N THR A 7 5.55 25.24 -13.95
CA THR A 7 6.59 25.10 -12.93
C THR A 7 6.33 26.02 -11.72
N ARG A 8 5.81 27.22 -11.93
CA ARG A 8 5.43 28.13 -10.84
C ARG A 8 4.24 27.59 -10.05
N LEU A 9 3.26 27.01 -10.72
CA LEU A 9 2.10 26.41 -10.07
C LEU A 9 2.53 25.20 -9.21
N LEU A 10 3.40 24.34 -9.73
CA LEU A 10 3.98 23.22 -8.98
C LEU A 10 4.78 23.69 -7.76
N PHE A 11 5.55 24.77 -7.89
CA PHE A 11 6.30 25.34 -6.79
C PHE A 11 5.38 25.94 -5.71
N ILE A 12 4.30 26.62 -6.11
CA ILE A 12 3.31 27.19 -5.18
C ILE A 12 2.57 26.06 -4.44
N ILE A 13 2.20 24.99 -5.13
CA ILE A 13 1.58 23.80 -4.52
C ILE A 13 2.55 23.13 -3.54
N ALA A 14 3.82 22.97 -3.91
CA ALA A 14 4.84 22.41 -3.04
C ALA A 14 5.07 23.27 -1.79
N VAL A 15 5.13 24.60 -1.95
CA VAL A 15 5.26 25.55 -0.83
C VAL A 15 4.01 25.57 0.04
N ALA A 16 2.81 25.53 -0.53
CA ALA A 16 1.56 25.43 0.20
C ALA A 16 1.46 24.13 1.02
N LEU A 17 1.94 23.01 0.48
CA LEU A 17 2.07 21.75 1.19
C LEU A 17 3.11 21.79 2.32
N LEU A 18 4.17 22.58 2.18
CA LEU A 18 5.19 22.75 3.21
C LEU A 18 4.76 23.71 4.34
N VAL A 19 3.90 24.68 4.05
CA VAL A 19 3.43 25.70 5.02
C VAL A 19 2.27 25.19 5.89
N SER A 20 1.55 24.15 5.48
CA SER A 20 0.48 23.53 6.27
C SER A 20 0.99 22.76 7.51
N GLN A 21 2.22 22.99 7.94
CA GLN A 21 2.97 22.17 8.93
C GLN A 21 2.60 22.36 10.41
N LYS A 22 1.51 23.05 10.76
CA LYS A 22 1.09 23.18 12.17
C LYS A 22 0.05 22.18 12.65
N MET A 23 -0.42 21.31 11.77
CA MET A 23 -1.32 20.22 12.13
C MET A 23 -0.48 19.00 12.56
N ARG A 24 -0.91 18.30 13.60
CA ARG A 24 -0.23 17.09 14.09
C ARG A 24 -0.46 15.94 13.10
N ALA A 25 0.30 15.93 12.02
CA ALA A 25 0.29 14.79 11.12
C ALA A 25 0.77 13.56 11.86
N GLN A 26 -0.05 12.52 11.93
CA GLN A 26 0.28 11.25 12.54
C GLN A 26 0.16 10.15 11.49
N ALA A 27 1.21 9.36 11.32
CA ALA A 27 1.24 8.32 10.32
C ALA A 27 0.53 7.04 10.79
N PHE A 28 0.35 6.90 12.09
CA PHE A 28 -0.49 5.88 12.74
C PHE A 28 -0.98 6.43 14.07
N ASP A 29 -2.30 6.45 14.31
CA ASP A 29 -2.95 7.06 15.49
C ASP A 29 -3.60 6.00 16.41
N GLY A 30 -3.16 4.76 16.33
CA GLY A 30 -3.67 3.70 17.18
C GLY A 30 -5.10 3.28 16.82
N ALA A 31 -5.94 3.07 17.84
CA ALA A 31 -7.29 2.55 17.67
C ALA A 31 -8.24 3.47 16.89
N ASP A 32 -7.93 4.75 16.81
CA ASP A 32 -8.75 5.74 16.08
C ASP A 32 -8.31 5.92 14.62
N ASP A 33 -7.30 5.16 14.17
CA ASP A 33 -6.76 5.29 12.83
C ASP A 33 -7.60 4.51 11.81
N HIS A 34 -8.15 5.25 10.86
CA HIS A 34 -8.85 4.70 9.69
C HIS A 34 -8.19 5.25 8.44
N ARG A 35 -7.86 4.38 7.49
CA ARG A 35 -7.23 4.85 6.26
C ARG A 35 -7.54 4.01 5.03
N VAL A 36 -7.53 4.67 3.90
CA VAL A 36 -7.49 4.04 2.59
C VAL A 36 -6.14 4.35 1.94
N TYR A 37 -5.68 3.43 1.11
CA TYR A 37 -4.49 3.66 0.32
C TYR A 37 -4.67 3.15 -1.11
N VAL A 38 -4.00 3.80 -2.04
CA VAL A 38 -3.97 3.43 -3.44
C VAL A 38 -2.57 3.62 -3.98
N GLY A 39 -2.08 2.67 -4.73
CA GLY A 39 -0.71 2.71 -5.24
C GLY A 39 -0.48 1.88 -6.48
N TYR A 40 0.70 2.08 -7.01
CA TYR A 40 1.30 1.22 -8.00
C TYR A 40 1.92 0.02 -7.31
N SER A 41 1.70 -1.17 -7.85
CA SER A 41 2.32 -2.40 -7.37
C SER A 41 3.13 -3.06 -8.49
N HIS A 42 4.22 -3.72 -8.11
CA HIS A 42 5.07 -4.49 -9.00
C HIS A 42 5.36 -5.85 -8.36
N ILE A 43 4.98 -6.93 -9.04
CA ILE A 43 5.07 -8.30 -8.53
C ILE A 43 5.78 -9.16 -9.59
N GLY A 44 6.97 -9.65 -9.26
CA GLY A 44 7.79 -10.38 -10.20
C GLY A 44 8.12 -9.57 -11.45
N LYS A 45 7.45 -9.84 -12.57
CA LYS A 45 7.60 -9.12 -13.84
C LYS A 45 6.38 -8.30 -14.23
N LEU A 46 5.35 -8.29 -13.41
CA LEU A 46 4.08 -7.65 -13.71
C LEU A 46 3.91 -6.39 -12.86
N SER A 47 3.24 -5.43 -13.45
CA SER A 47 2.85 -4.19 -12.80
C SER A 47 1.34 -4.18 -12.57
N GLY A 48 0.89 -3.44 -11.57
CA GLY A 48 -0.52 -3.38 -11.23
C GLY A 48 -0.88 -2.18 -10.38
N VAL A 49 -2.08 -2.24 -9.85
CA VAL A 49 -2.62 -1.27 -8.90
C VAL A 49 -2.97 -2.00 -7.62
N GLU A 50 -2.64 -1.37 -6.50
CA GLU A 50 -3.02 -1.79 -5.16
C GLU A 50 -4.03 -0.79 -4.59
N LEU A 51 -5.07 -1.30 -3.96
CA LEU A 51 -6.06 -0.55 -3.21
C LEU A 51 -6.27 -1.24 -1.87
N GLY A 52 -6.34 -0.50 -0.79
CA GLY A 52 -6.61 -1.09 0.51
C GLY A 52 -7.27 -0.15 1.51
N TYR A 53 -7.78 -0.77 2.54
CA TYR A 53 -8.32 -0.15 3.74
C TYR A 53 -7.62 -0.77 4.95
N GLU A 54 -7.29 0.06 5.92
CA GLU A 54 -6.67 -0.34 7.18
C GLU A 54 -7.32 0.40 8.34
N GLU A 55 -7.49 -0.29 9.45
CA GLU A 55 -8.06 0.22 10.69
C GLU A 55 -7.19 -0.17 11.87
N GLY A 56 -6.91 0.78 12.74
CA GLY A 56 -6.16 0.55 13.97
C GLY A 56 -6.98 -0.24 14.99
N PHE A 57 -6.35 -1.19 15.62
CA PHE A 57 -6.94 -1.97 16.71
C PHE A 57 -6.47 -1.49 18.08
N ASN A 58 -5.23 -1.05 18.17
CA ASN A 58 -4.61 -0.42 19.34
C ASN A 58 -3.36 0.32 18.90
N ASP A 59 -2.58 0.89 19.84
CA ASP A 59 -1.39 1.69 19.56
C ASP A 59 -0.30 0.98 18.76
N TYR A 60 -0.38 -0.34 18.60
CA TYR A 60 0.64 -1.14 17.94
C TYR A 60 0.12 -2.01 16.80
N LEU A 61 -1.17 -2.24 16.72
CA LEU A 61 -1.76 -3.21 15.80
C LEU A 61 -2.83 -2.56 14.93
N SER A 62 -2.79 -2.88 13.66
CA SER A 62 -3.87 -2.62 12.71
C SER A 62 -4.27 -3.90 11.97
N TRP A 63 -5.44 -3.85 11.39
CA TRP A 63 -5.94 -4.85 10.46
C TRP A 63 -6.51 -4.17 9.23
N GLY A 64 -6.62 -4.90 8.14
CA GLY A 64 -7.21 -4.32 6.95
C GLY A 64 -7.40 -5.32 5.84
N ILE A 65 -7.90 -4.81 4.73
CA ILE A 65 -8.10 -5.53 3.48
C ILE A 65 -7.39 -4.81 2.36
N GLN A 66 -6.82 -5.57 1.45
CA GLN A 66 -6.22 -5.01 0.24
C GLN A 66 -6.59 -5.83 -0.99
N ALA A 67 -6.63 -5.18 -2.12
CA ALA A 67 -6.81 -5.79 -3.42
C ALA A 67 -5.67 -5.35 -4.34
N ASN A 68 -5.11 -6.29 -5.06
CA ASN A 68 -4.11 -6.06 -6.10
C ASN A 68 -4.67 -6.52 -7.44
N VAL A 69 -4.52 -5.69 -8.46
CA VAL A 69 -4.89 -6.01 -9.85
C VAL A 69 -3.67 -5.81 -10.73
N LEU A 70 -3.19 -6.90 -11.33
CA LEU A 70 -2.03 -6.88 -12.22
C LEU A 70 -2.45 -6.64 -13.67
N PHE A 71 -1.66 -5.85 -14.38
CA PHE A 71 -1.81 -5.63 -15.82
C PHE A 71 -1.12 -6.78 -16.57
N THR A 72 -1.90 -7.78 -16.90
CA THR A 72 -1.46 -8.92 -17.72
C THR A 72 -1.62 -8.58 -19.18
N GLY A 73 -0.81 -7.80 -19.81
CA GLY A 73 -0.99 -7.33 -21.20
C GLY A 73 -1.59 -8.35 -22.15
N ASP A 74 -2.27 -7.87 -23.19
CA ASP A 74 -2.92 -8.66 -24.24
C ASP A 74 -1.93 -9.58 -24.96
N LYS A 75 -1.74 -10.79 -24.41
CA LYS A 75 -1.22 -11.92 -25.17
C LYS A 75 -2.40 -12.80 -25.53
N PRO A 76 -2.89 -12.75 -26.77
CA PRO A 76 -4.09 -13.48 -27.21
C PRO A 76 -4.01 -14.99 -27.04
N ASP A 77 -2.80 -15.53 -26.92
CA ASP A 77 -2.53 -16.98 -26.91
C ASP A 77 -2.32 -17.58 -25.51
N GLU A 78 -2.32 -16.77 -24.47
CA GLU A 78 -2.27 -17.27 -23.10
C GLU A 78 -3.63 -17.01 -22.45
N GLU A 79 -4.39 -18.06 -22.17
CA GLU A 79 -5.66 -18.05 -21.42
C GLU A 79 -5.48 -17.57 -19.98
N GLY A 80 -4.91 -16.37 -19.80
CA GLY A 80 -4.89 -15.65 -18.54
C GLY A 80 -6.29 -15.11 -18.26
N LYS A 81 -7.05 -15.80 -17.44
CA LYS A 81 -8.36 -15.31 -17.02
C LYS A 81 -8.13 -14.06 -16.15
N PHE A 82 -8.99 -13.08 -16.28
CA PHE A 82 -9.02 -11.89 -15.39
C PHE A 82 -8.89 -12.28 -13.91
N LEU A 83 -9.47 -13.44 -13.55
CA LEU A 83 -9.36 -14.03 -12.21
C LEU A 83 -7.94 -14.34 -11.75
N ASP A 84 -6.97 -14.47 -12.65
CA ASP A 84 -5.58 -14.75 -12.30
C ASP A 84 -4.80 -13.46 -12.00
N ALA A 85 -5.30 -12.34 -12.50
CA ALA A 85 -4.64 -11.04 -12.41
C ALA A 85 -4.93 -10.29 -11.11
N TYR A 86 -5.86 -10.74 -10.27
CA TYR A 86 -6.18 -10.08 -9.01
C TYR A 86 -5.97 -11.00 -7.82
N ASP A 87 -5.62 -10.41 -6.68
CA ASP A 87 -5.70 -11.04 -5.37
C ASP A 87 -6.33 -10.06 -4.38
N ALA A 88 -7.14 -10.58 -3.48
CA ALA A 88 -7.66 -9.84 -2.34
C ALA A 88 -7.18 -10.52 -1.07
N SER A 89 -6.67 -9.75 -0.14
CA SER A 89 -6.09 -10.26 1.09
C SER A 89 -6.54 -9.47 2.31
N PHE A 90 -6.64 -10.15 3.42
CA PHE A 90 -6.67 -9.58 4.75
C PHE A 90 -5.24 -9.46 5.25
N HIS A 91 -4.92 -8.38 5.96
CA HIS A 91 -3.63 -8.20 6.60
C HIS A 91 -3.78 -7.76 8.06
N CYS A 92 -2.75 -8.07 8.84
CA CYS A 92 -2.60 -7.58 10.19
C CYS A 92 -1.16 -7.08 10.34
N ASN A 93 -1.01 -5.81 10.72
CA ASN A 93 0.26 -5.13 10.83
C ASN A 93 0.59 -4.81 12.30
N PHE A 94 1.88 -4.88 12.60
CA PHE A 94 2.47 -4.36 13.83
C PHE A 94 3.25 -3.10 13.50
N HIS A 95 2.92 -2.00 14.18
CA HIS A 95 3.53 -0.68 14.01
C HIS A 95 4.67 -0.48 15.01
N TRP A 96 5.83 -0.15 14.48
CA TRP A 96 7.06 0.01 15.26
C TRP A 96 7.32 1.44 15.70
N SER A 97 6.49 2.39 15.28
CA SER A 97 6.67 3.83 15.50
C SER A 97 6.80 4.18 16.97
N GLU A 98 5.89 3.66 17.80
CA GLU A 98 5.92 3.86 19.26
C GLU A 98 7.11 3.16 19.92
N VAL A 99 7.43 1.94 19.46
CA VAL A 99 8.55 1.16 20.01
C VAL A 99 9.87 1.86 19.77
N PHE A 100 10.08 2.41 18.58
CA PHE A 100 11.31 3.11 18.21
C PHE A 100 11.26 4.62 18.49
N ARG A 101 10.13 5.13 19.01
CA ARG A 101 9.90 6.55 19.25
C ARG A 101 10.17 7.40 18.02
N LEU A 102 9.65 6.96 16.88
CA LEU A 102 9.78 7.67 15.62
C LEU A 102 8.99 8.99 15.65
N PRO A 103 9.36 9.96 14.80
CA PRO A 103 8.52 11.14 14.63
C PRO A 103 7.09 10.76 14.23
N SER A 104 6.07 11.40 14.78
CA SER A 104 4.64 11.06 14.57
C SER A 104 4.21 10.99 13.10
N ARG A 105 4.92 11.71 12.22
CA ARG A 105 4.68 11.70 10.78
C ARG A 105 5.19 10.46 10.06
N PHE A 106 5.98 9.64 10.72
CA PHE A 106 6.64 8.49 10.11
C PHE A 106 6.23 7.22 10.84
N ASP A 107 5.79 6.24 10.08
CA ASP A 107 5.46 4.93 10.57
C ASP A 107 6.19 3.85 9.79
N VAL A 108 6.64 2.81 10.50
CA VAL A 108 7.22 1.59 9.94
C VAL A 108 6.44 0.42 10.51
N TYR A 109 6.02 -0.46 9.66
CA TYR A 109 5.24 -1.63 10.07
C TYR A 109 5.73 -2.92 9.43
N THR A 110 5.42 -4.01 10.10
CA THR A 110 5.57 -5.36 9.58
C THR A 110 4.29 -6.14 9.84
N GLY A 111 3.95 -7.07 8.97
CA GLY A 111 2.69 -7.77 9.11
C GLY A 111 2.62 -9.10 8.41
N VAL A 112 1.49 -9.74 8.59
CA VAL A 112 1.10 -10.96 7.89
C VAL A 112 -0.07 -10.66 6.98
N LEU A 113 -0.16 -11.37 5.87
CA LEU A 113 -1.27 -11.27 4.95
C LEU A 113 -1.79 -12.66 4.58
N ALA A 114 -3.09 -12.75 4.47
CA ALA A 114 -3.80 -13.96 4.06
C ALA A 114 -4.76 -13.58 2.92
N GLY A 115 -4.35 -13.91 1.71
CA GLY A 115 -5.10 -13.64 0.50
C GLY A 115 -5.97 -14.80 0.05
N LEU A 116 -6.81 -14.54 -0.92
CA LEU A 116 -7.59 -15.58 -1.60
C LEU A 116 -6.68 -16.61 -2.27
N LYS A 117 -5.50 -16.17 -2.72
CA LYS A 117 -4.54 -17.00 -3.46
C LYS A 117 -3.30 -17.35 -2.66
N THR A 118 -2.86 -16.45 -1.77
CA THR A 118 -1.55 -16.58 -1.10
C THR A 118 -1.61 -16.17 0.37
N ILE A 119 -0.68 -16.74 1.14
CA ILE A 119 -0.35 -16.28 2.49
C ILE A 119 1.10 -15.80 2.47
N GLY A 120 1.34 -14.67 3.13
CA GLY A 120 2.65 -14.05 3.14
C GLY A 120 2.91 -13.16 4.33
N ILE A 121 4.03 -12.49 4.23
CA ILE A 121 4.50 -11.49 5.18
C ILE A 121 4.77 -10.19 4.42
N GLY A 122 4.70 -9.07 5.12
CA GLY A 122 4.97 -7.77 4.55
C GLY A 122 5.67 -6.85 5.52
N CYS A 123 6.24 -5.80 4.98
CA CYS A 123 6.74 -4.65 5.72
C CYS A 123 6.50 -3.39 4.89
N GLY A 124 6.45 -2.25 5.56
CA GLY A 124 6.29 -0.99 4.88
C GLY A 124 6.65 0.19 5.75
N ALA A 125 6.64 1.35 5.12
CA ALA A 125 6.83 2.63 5.76
C ALA A 125 5.83 3.64 5.20
N ARG A 126 5.42 4.60 6.03
CA ARG A 126 4.52 5.70 5.69
C ARG A 126 5.11 7.01 6.14
N TYR A 127 4.79 8.03 5.38
CA TYR A 127 5.11 9.41 5.75
C TYR A 127 3.90 10.30 5.46
N HIS A 128 3.40 10.98 6.49
CA HIS A 128 2.26 11.88 6.39
C HIS A 128 2.71 13.34 6.28
N PHE A 129 2.24 14.00 5.24
CA PHE A 129 2.45 15.45 5.03
C PHE A 129 1.47 16.28 5.86
N SER A 130 0.26 15.76 6.04
CA SER A 130 -0.82 16.35 6.84
C SER A 130 -1.50 15.27 7.67
N GLU A 131 -2.46 15.64 8.50
CA GLU A 131 -3.25 14.69 9.31
C GLU A 131 -3.86 13.57 8.46
N ASN A 132 -4.37 13.91 7.30
CA ASN A 132 -5.14 13.01 6.47
C ASN A 132 -4.40 12.48 5.24
N PHE A 133 -3.23 13.00 4.89
CA PHE A 133 -2.60 12.69 3.61
C PHE A 133 -1.13 12.35 3.74
N GLY A 134 -0.75 11.26 3.11
CA GLY A 134 0.62 10.78 3.10
C GLY A 134 0.97 9.93 1.88
N ILE A 135 2.17 9.40 1.92
CA ILE A 135 2.67 8.40 0.99
C ILE A 135 3.06 7.14 1.75
N TYR A 136 3.05 6.02 1.06
CA TYR A 136 3.56 4.77 1.60
C TYR A 136 4.44 4.04 0.57
N ALA A 137 5.30 3.19 1.09
CA ALA A 137 6.02 2.16 0.34
C ALA A 137 5.94 0.86 1.12
N ALA A 138 5.67 -0.23 0.45
CA ALA A 138 5.55 -1.55 1.07
C ALA A 138 6.22 -2.63 0.22
N ALA A 139 6.63 -3.70 0.89
CA ALA A 139 7.16 -4.91 0.29
C ALA A 139 6.44 -6.11 0.90
N HIS A 140 6.03 -7.04 0.04
CA HIS A 140 5.36 -8.27 0.46
C HIS A 140 6.06 -9.48 -0.17
N TYR A 141 6.01 -10.60 0.55
CA TYR A 141 6.47 -11.89 0.03
C TYR A 141 5.51 -12.99 0.45
N SER A 142 4.96 -13.71 -0.52
CA SER A 142 3.91 -14.70 -0.32
C SER A 142 4.36 -16.09 -0.80
N PRO A 143 5.04 -16.86 0.06
CA PRO A 143 5.58 -18.19 -0.31
C PRO A 143 4.53 -19.28 -0.43
N ILE A 144 3.35 -19.09 0.20
CA ILE A 144 2.34 -20.16 0.36
C ILE A 144 1.12 -19.82 -0.49
N SER A 145 0.64 -20.79 -1.29
CA SER A 145 -0.67 -20.69 -1.97
C SER A 145 -1.78 -21.19 -1.04
N THR A 146 -2.90 -20.47 -1.00
CA THR A 146 -4.10 -20.85 -0.24
C THR A 146 -5.10 -21.63 -1.08
N PHE A 147 -5.55 -21.05 -2.19
CA PHE A 147 -6.49 -21.67 -3.12
C PHE A 147 -5.89 -21.68 -4.51
N THR A 148 -5.81 -22.86 -5.10
CA THR A 148 -5.51 -23.03 -6.51
C THR A 148 -6.79 -23.47 -7.18
N LEU A 149 -7.50 -22.57 -7.84
CA LEU A 149 -8.51 -22.97 -8.80
C LEU A 149 -7.77 -23.69 -9.92
N SER A 150 -8.18 -24.95 -10.17
CA SER A 150 -7.53 -25.82 -11.15
C SER A 150 -7.35 -25.10 -12.49
N GLY A 151 -6.10 -24.95 -12.93
CA GLY A 151 -5.74 -24.30 -14.18
C GLY A 151 -5.40 -22.80 -14.10
N SER A 152 -5.50 -22.16 -12.94
CA SER A 152 -5.14 -20.74 -12.81
C SER A 152 -3.67 -20.54 -12.50
N ARG A 153 -3.04 -19.59 -13.19
CA ARG A 153 -1.65 -19.16 -12.90
C ARG A 153 -1.66 -18.28 -11.65
N VAL A 154 -0.86 -18.63 -10.66
CA VAL A 154 -0.70 -17.83 -9.46
C VAL A 154 0.50 -16.91 -9.65
N TYR A 155 0.26 -15.65 -10.04
CA TYR A 155 1.32 -14.65 -10.26
C TYR A 155 1.95 -14.15 -8.96
N TYR A 156 1.28 -14.34 -7.84
CA TYR A 156 1.65 -13.75 -6.55
C TYR A 156 2.55 -14.65 -5.71
N LYS A 157 2.54 -15.96 -5.98
CA LYS A 157 3.26 -16.93 -5.17
C LYS A 157 4.76 -16.92 -5.42
N GLY A 158 5.55 -16.71 -4.36
CA GLY A 158 7.01 -16.83 -4.40
C GLY A 158 7.70 -15.65 -5.07
N GLU A 159 6.96 -14.65 -5.51
CA GLU A 159 7.51 -13.43 -6.08
C GLU A 159 7.47 -12.28 -5.05
N PRO A 160 8.53 -11.49 -4.95
CA PRO A 160 8.49 -10.27 -4.13
C PRO A 160 7.55 -9.26 -4.79
N ALA A 161 6.70 -8.67 -3.99
CA ALA A 161 5.82 -7.57 -4.38
C ALA A 161 6.34 -6.27 -3.76
N LEU A 162 6.39 -5.22 -4.55
CA LEU A 162 6.73 -3.87 -4.11
C LEU A 162 5.57 -2.94 -4.47
N SER A 163 5.18 -2.10 -3.54
CA SER A 163 4.14 -1.10 -3.78
C SER A 163 4.57 0.28 -3.28
N VAL A 164 4.08 1.31 -3.96
CA VAL A 164 4.26 2.70 -3.59
C VAL A 164 3.00 3.47 -3.97
N GLY A 165 2.55 4.36 -3.09
CA GLY A 165 1.31 5.09 -3.36
C GLY A 165 1.00 6.16 -2.34
N LEU A 166 -0.27 6.54 -2.37
CA LEU A 166 -0.86 7.57 -1.51
C LEU A 166 -1.70 6.90 -0.43
N THR A 167 -1.73 7.52 0.74
CA THR A 167 -2.59 7.12 1.86
C THR A 167 -3.38 8.31 2.36
N ILE A 168 -4.65 8.08 2.67
CA ILE A 168 -5.59 9.06 3.20
C ILE A 168 -6.17 8.47 4.48
N GLY A 169 -5.97 9.16 5.60
CA GLY A 169 -6.48 8.80 6.93
C GLY A 169 -7.53 9.78 7.43
N TRP A 170 -8.36 9.39 8.39
CA TRP A 170 -9.33 10.23 9.08
C TRP A 170 -9.62 9.71 10.47
#